data_4e7ade7a8ccbfbac8cc8c0435db6c74c
#
_entry.id   4e7ade7a8ccbfbac8cc8c0435db6c74c
#
_cell.length_a   1.000
_cell.length_b   1.000
_cell.length_c   1.000
_cell.angle_alpha   90.00
_cell.angle_beta   90.00
_cell.angle_gamma   90.00
#
_symmetry.space_group_name_H-M   'P 1'
#
loop_
_entity.id
_entity.type
_entity.pdbx_description
1 polymer ?
#
loop_
_entity_poly.entity_id
_entity_poly.type
_entity_poly.pdbx_seq_one_letter_code
_entity_poly.pdbx_strand_id
1 'polypeptide(L)'
;MKRSLLKFLILKSSIQQFGLLVICSMLLSFSAYAQTVSIAIGRTEIGQNENFEITLTVKNGRLTKYSEFPDIEGFRKGRPSNSSQTSIINGQVSTQQSVVQMYAPTKQGTFKLAPFSMSVNGKSVNSNGATIKVGPPVQRQVYDPFADFWGGGSSSRNQQNQQFIDVEADAFFSVSTDKNSVYRGEGFKMDISFYVSVTNRAEMDFYKLDEQVTEILKKVKPKNCWEENFNIESVHSEYVTVNGKSYRQYKIYEAMFYPLNTEDIVIEPTELQMIKYQVAQRQSFFGRNSKETVEVFKSRGKTIKVKPLPNSQYKSIASVGNYRLRQKLSDTEIQTGESVTLEFKVEGVGNISSIREPDLVESEDLLFYPPSVSQNIKRANGKVVGSKEFVYYIEPQEPGEYDLKDFISLTIFNTRTKKYETLYPEGTVVVKGKSLRDAKISKTDLGSFYDAMKNADNTLLSMDNTPMIQIILNIFVVITLVVTAVLLFKKF
;
A
#
# COMPACT_ATOMS: atom_id res chain seq x y z
N MET A 1 -3.07 -48.86 -42.65
CA MET A 1 -1.87 -48.55 -41.82
C MET A 1 -1.24 -47.17 -42.07
N LYS A 2 -1.10 -46.65 -43.31
CA LYS A 2 -0.48 -45.32 -43.57
C LYS A 2 -1.26 -44.10 -43.03
N ARG A 3 -2.58 -44.14 -42.91
CA ARG A 3 -3.41 -42.97 -42.39
C ARG A 3 -3.35 -42.80 -40.88
N SER A 4 -3.05 -43.81 -40.09
CA SER A 4 -2.96 -43.70 -38.62
C SER A 4 -1.62 -43.15 -38.17
N LEU A 5 -0.54 -43.49 -38.89
CA LEU A 5 0.84 -42.97 -38.65
C LEU A 5 0.90 -41.45 -38.93
N LEU A 6 0.22 -40.97 -39.96
CA LEU A 6 0.21 -39.53 -40.31
C LEU A 6 -0.53 -38.69 -39.24
N LYS A 7 -1.64 -39.20 -38.71
CA LYS A 7 -2.36 -38.55 -37.60
C LYS A 7 -1.54 -38.50 -36.31
N PHE A 8 -0.75 -39.53 -36.01
CA PHE A 8 0.13 -39.61 -34.86
C PHE A 8 1.32 -38.63 -34.95
N LEU A 9 1.87 -38.44 -36.14
CA LEU A 9 2.94 -37.48 -36.40
C LEU A 9 2.46 -36.02 -36.30
N ILE A 10 1.27 -35.71 -36.80
CA ILE A 10 0.67 -34.38 -36.74
C ILE A 10 0.32 -34.02 -35.26
N LEU A 11 -0.21 -35.01 -34.50
CA LEU A 11 -0.55 -34.80 -33.09
C LEU A 11 0.71 -34.53 -32.23
N LYS A 12 1.82 -35.26 -32.52
CA LYS A 12 3.10 -35.10 -31.84
C LYS A 12 3.74 -33.71 -32.13
N SER A 13 3.62 -33.22 -33.37
CA SER A 13 4.08 -31.90 -33.79
C SER A 13 3.28 -30.77 -33.09
N SER A 14 1.96 -30.92 -32.99
CA SER A 14 1.09 -29.94 -32.31
C SER A 14 1.37 -29.86 -30.80
N ILE A 15 1.64 -31.00 -30.15
CA ILE A 15 1.99 -31.03 -28.72
C ILE A 15 3.34 -30.37 -28.44
N GLN A 16 4.32 -30.59 -29.33
CA GLN A 16 5.64 -29.95 -29.23
C GLN A 16 5.55 -28.43 -29.46
N GLN A 17 4.74 -27.98 -30.44
CA GLN A 17 4.53 -26.57 -30.69
C GLN A 17 3.78 -25.89 -29.53
N PHE A 18 2.78 -26.58 -28.94
CA PHE A 18 2.05 -26.04 -27.77
C PHE A 18 2.95 -25.98 -26.53
N GLY A 19 3.80 -26.98 -26.29
CA GLY A 19 4.79 -26.97 -25.22
C GLY A 19 5.81 -25.84 -25.36
N LEU A 20 6.28 -25.58 -26.59
CA LEU A 20 7.20 -24.48 -26.88
C LEU A 20 6.55 -23.11 -26.67
N LEU A 21 5.26 -22.96 -27.01
CA LEU A 21 4.48 -21.73 -26.83
C LEU A 21 4.23 -21.44 -25.35
N VAL A 22 3.95 -22.47 -24.54
CA VAL A 22 3.78 -22.34 -23.08
C VAL A 22 5.11 -21.98 -22.40
N ILE A 23 6.22 -22.59 -22.81
CA ILE A 23 7.55 -22.24 -22.28
C ILE A 23 7.93 -20.80 -22.69
N CYS A 24 7.62 -20.38 -23.92
CA CYS A 24 7.88 -19.02 -24.39
C CYS A 24 7.00 -17.99 -23.65
N SER A 25 5.73 -18.32 -23.33
CA SER A 25 4.84 -17.45 -22.54
C SER A 25 5.29 -17.35 -21.07
N MET A 26 5.85 -18.40 -20.51
CA MET A 26 6.38 -18.42 -19.15
C MET A 26 7.68 -17.62 -19.02
N LEU A 27 8.49 -17.55 -20.09
CA LEU A 27 9.70 -16.72 -20.16
C LEU A 27 9.39 -15.22 -20.35
N LEU A 28 8.21 -14.86 -20.86
CA LEU A 28 7.77 -13.47 -21.03
C LEU A 28 7.15 -12.86 -19.75
N SER A 29 6.94 -13.66 -18.71
CA SER A 29 6.37 -13.20 -17.41
C SER A 29 7.41 -12.60 -16.47
N PHE A 30 8.66 -12.37 -16.88
CA PHE A 30 9.59 -11.56 -16.12
C PHE A 30 9.08 -10.12 -16.13
N SER A 31 8.44 -9.71 -15.04
CA SER A 31 8.10 -8.31 -14.76
C SER A 31 9.40 -7.51 -14.82
N ALA A 32 9.65 -6.87 -15.95
CA ALA A 32 10.73 -5.90 -16.07
C ALA A 32 10.39 -4.75 -15.11
N TYR A 33 11.08 -4.67 -13.97
CA TYR A 33 11.06 -3.48 -13.13
C TYR A 33 11.56 -2.31 -13.96
N ALA A 34 10.66 -1.50 -14.43
CA ALA A 34 11.00 -0.35 -15.26
C ALA A 34 11.81 0.63 -14.41
N GLN A 35 13.04 0.88 -14.83
CA GLN A 35 13.86 1.94 -14.29
C GLN A 35 13.08 3.27 -14.40
N THR A 36 12.82 3.92 -13.25
CA THR A 36 12.18 5.23 -13.19
C THR A 36 13.24 6.30 -13.01
N VAL A 37 13.21 7.32 -13.88
CA VAL A 37 14.12 8.46 -13.81
C VAL A 37 13.29 9.72 -13.65
N SER A 38 13.70 10.60 -12.71
CA SER A 38 13.04 11.87 -12.44
C SER A 38 14.04 12.99 -12.18
N ILE A 39 13.64 14.22 -12.56
CA ILE A 39 14.36 15.44 -12.22
C ILE A 39 13.47 16.22 -11.24
N ALA A 40 14.04 16.56 -10.08
CA ALA A 40 13.40 17.40 -9.08
C ALA A 40 14.13 18.76 -9.01
N ILE A 41 13.34 19.82 -8.96
CA ILE A 41 13.81 21.19 -8.76
C ILE A 41 13.73 21.50 -7.27
N GLY A 42 14.78 22.02 -6.69
CA GLY A 42 14.86 22.44 -5.31
C GLY A 42 14.02 23.68 -5.01
N ARG A 43 14.26 24.29 -3.85
CA ARG A 43 13.54 25.50 -3.42
C ARG A 43 13.77 26.65 -4.40
N THR A 44 12.70 27.29 -4.81
CA THR A 44 12.74 28.41 -5.75
C THR A 44 12.86 29.77 -5.09
N GLU A 45 12.74 29.85 -3.76
CA GLU A 45 13.02 31.07 -2.97
C GLU A 45 14.16 30.74 -2.01
N ILE A 46 15.30 31.39 -2.21
CA ILE A 46 16.56 31.14 -1.49
C ILE A 46 17.22 32.46 -1.10
N GLY A 47 18.06 32.42 -0.08
CA GLY A 47 18.96 33.55 0.25
C GLY A 47 20.21 33.54 -0.64
N GLN A 48 20.89 34.68 -0.74
CA GLN A 48 22.11 34.83 -1.56
C GLN A 48 23.24 33.90 -1.11
N ASN A 49 23.22 33.43 0.13
CA ASN A 49 24.19 32.49 0.71
C ASN A 49 23.65 31.03 0.72
N GLU A 50 22.54 30.76 0.07
CA GLU A 50 21.98 29.42 -0.06
C GLU A 50 22.15 28.90 -1.48
N ASN A 51 22.35 27.60 -1.62
CA ASN A 51 22.43 26.96 -2.93
C ASN A 51 21.04 26.59 -3.45
N PHE A 52 20.84 26.83 -4.73
CA PHE A 52 19.75 26.20 -5.48
C PHE A 52 20.20 24.81 -5.93
N GLU A 53 19.28 23.85 -5.94
CA GLU A 53 19.60 22.45 -6.22
C GLU A 53 18.73 21.89 -7.33
N ILE A 54 19.33 21.09 -8.22
CA ILE A 54 18.62 20.22 -9.16
C ILE A 54 19.02 18.79 -8.85
N THR A 55 18.05 17.93 -8.55
CA THR A 55 18.29 16.53 -8.20
C THR A 55 17.80 15.61 -9.32
N LEU A 56 18.71 14.82 -9.86
CA LEU A 56 18.41 13.71 -10.75
C LEU A 56 18.35 12.43 -9.96
N THR A 57 17.23 11.69 -10.03
CA THR A 57 17.03 10.43 -9.30
C THR A 57 16.72 9.29 -10.26
N VAL A 58 17.40 8.17 -10.06
CA VAL A 58 17.18 6.89 -10.74
C VAL A 58 16.75 5.86 -9.71
N LYS A 59 15.54 5.31 -9.84
CA LYS A 59 15.00 4.23 -8.99
C LYS A 59 14.98 2.92 -9.75
N ASN A 60 15.26 1.84 -9.04
CA ASN A 60 15.26 0.46 -9.56
C ASN A 60 16.19 0.28 -10.79
N GLY A 61 17.33 0.96 -10.76
CA GLY A 61 18.34 0.86 -11.79
C GLY A 61 19.64 1.55 -11.38
N ARG A 62 20.70 1.30 -12.14
CA ARG A 62 22.01 1.93 -11.92
C ARG A 62 22.12 3.18 -12.81
N LEU A 63 22.59 4.27 -12.23
CA LEU A 63 22.96 5.46 -12.98
C LEU A 63 24.36 5.27 -13.56
N THR A 64 24.46 5.11 -14.88
CA THR A 64 25.72 4.86 -15.59
C THR A 64 26.22 6.10 -16.32
N LYS A 65 25.30 6.86 -16.94
CA LYS A 65 25.64 8.05 -17.72
C LYS A 65 24.49 9.06 -17.68
N TYR A 66 24.82 10.33 -17.54
CA TYR A 66 23.87 11.43 -17.67
C TYR A 66 24.52 12.61 -18.41
N SER A 67 23.69 13.45 -19.08
CA SER A 67 24.15 14.70 -19.71
C SER A 67 24.42 15.76 -18.64
N GLU A 68 25.17 16.77 -19.01
CA GLU A 68 25.41 17.89 -18.10
C GLU A 68 24.11 18.56 -17.65
N PHE A 69 24.10 19.03 -16.39
CA PHE A 69 23.03 19.88 -15.88
C PHE A 69 23.08 21.27 -16.57
N PRO A 70 21.93 21.94 -16.74
CA PRO A 70 21.88 23.24 -17.40
C PRO A 70 22.65 24.30 -16.60
N ASP A 71 23.17 25.31 -17.29
CA ASP A 71 23.69 26.51 -16.65
C ASP A 71 22.53 27.46 -16.35
N ILE A 72 22.63 28.19 -15.24
CA ILE A 72 21.62 29.15 -14.79
C ILE A 72 22.28 30.52 -14.73
N GLU A 73 21.76 31.46 -15.49
CA GLU A 73 22.26 32.83 -15.47
C GLU A 73 22.15 33.42 -14.05
N GLY A 74 23.22 34.07 -13.58
CA GLY A 74 23.29 34.61 -12.22
C GLY A 74 23.65 33.59 -11.14
N PHE A 75 23.98 32.36 -11.53
CA PHE A 75 24.46 31.31 -10.59
C PHE A 75 25.81 30.76 -11.03
N ARG A 76 26.60 30.39 -10.04
CA ARG A 76 27.83 29.63 -10.23
C ARG A 76 27.53 28.15 -9.97
N LYS A 77 27.73 27.31 -10.96
CA LYS A 77 27.56 25.88 -10.91
C LYS A 77 28.62 25.23 -10.02
N GLY A 78 28.22 24.48 -9.01
CA GLY A 78 29.08 23.72 -8.12
C GLY A 78 29.47 22.35 -8.68
N ARG A 79 30.17 21.56 -7.88
CA ARG A 79 30.40 20.14 -8.21
C ARG A 79 29.14 19.31 -7.87
N PRO A 80 28.75 18.35 -8.72
CA PRO A 80 27.65 17.45 -8.40
C PRO A 80 28.03 16.52 -7.25
N SER A 81 27.07 16.24 -6.39
CA SER A 81 27.18 15.27 -5.30
C SER A 81 26.36 14.04 -5.62
N ASN A 82 26.92 12.84 -5.39
CA ASN A 82 26.27 11.57 -5.66
C ASN A 82 25.83 10.94 -4.34
N SER A 83 24.60 10.42 -4.32
CA SER A 83 24.05 9.65 -3.21
C SER A 83 23.47 8.34 -3.73
N SER A 84 23.68 7.25 -2.98
CA SER A 84 23.10 5.94 -3.29
C SER A 84 22.46 5.39 -2.04
N GLN A 85 21.19 5.03 -2.15
CA GLN A 85 20.41 4.41 -1.08
C GLN A 85 19.87 3.06 -1.55
N THR A 86 20.08 2.04 -0.75
CA THR A 86 19.48 0.71 -0.97
C THR A 86 18.52 0.43 0.17
N SER A 87 17.29 0.11 -0.17
CA SER A 87 16.26 -0.30 0.77
C SER A 87 15.86 -1.75 0.50
N ILE A 88 15.75 -2.55 1.54
CA ILE A 88 15.29 -3.95 1.46
C ILE A 88 14.01 -4.04 2.28
N ILE A 89 12.88 -4.24 1.61
CA ILE A 89 11.57 -4.35 2.23
C ILE A 89 10.93 -5.68 1.81
N ASN A 90 10.59 -6.53 2.75
CA ASN A 90 9.99 -7.86 2.50
C ASN A 90 10.77 -8.72 1.49
N GLY A 91 12.11 -8.68 1.55
CA GLY A 91 12.98 -9.41 0.62
C GLY A 91 13.11 -8.78 -0.77
N GLN A 92 12.41 -7.67 -1.06
CA GLN A 92 12.58 -6.89 -2.27
C GLN A 92 13.63 -5.80 -2.09
N VAL A 93 14.64 -5.82 -2.96
CA VAL A 93 15.70 -4.80 -2.96
C VAL A 93 15.30 -3.68 -3.90
N SER A 94 15.18 -2.46 -3.37
CA SER A 94 15.00 -1.23 -4.14
C SER A 94 16.25 -0.39 -4.02
N THR A 95 16.82 0.01 -5.15
CA THR A 95 17.98 0.92 -5.19
C THR A 95 17.55 2.27 -5.74
N GLN A 96 17.98 3.33 -5.07
CA GLN A 96 17.83 4.71 -5.53
C GLN A 96 19.21 5.35 -5.61
N GLN A 97 19.56 5.88 -6.78
CA GLN A 97 20.76 6.68 -6.99
C GLN A 97 20.35 8.10 -7.36
N SER A 98 20.94 9.08 -6.70
CA SER A 98 20.64 10.49 -6.93
C SER A 98 21.93 11.27 -7.16
N VAL A 99 21.87 12.22 -8.10
CA VAL A 99 22.91 13.22 -8.33
C VAL A 99 22.31 14.59 -8.05
N VAL A 100 22.90 15.32 -7.13
CA VAL A 100 22.47 16.67 -6.76
C VAL A 100 23.48 17.66 -7.33
N GLN A 101 23.02 18.53 -8.21
CA GLN A 101 23.80 19.66 -8.73
C GLN A 101 23.44 20.91 -7.96
N MET A 102 24.43 21.50 -7.32
CA MET A 102 24.28 22.74 -6.56
C MET A 102 24.66 23.96 -7.42
N TYR A 103 23.93 25.05 -7.19
CA TYR A 103 24.15 26.34 -7.85
C TYR A 103 24.16 27.44 -6.80
N ALA A 104 25.29 28.13 -6.68
CA ALA A 104 25.45 29.26 -5.78
C ALA A 104 25.08 30.58 -6.48
N PRO A 105 24.09 31.35 -5.95
CA PRO A 105 23.71 32.61 -6.55
C PRO A 105 24.84 33.63 -6.45
N THR A 106 25.06 34.41 -7.51
CA THR A 106 26.09 35.45 -7.53
C THR A 106 25.58 36.83 -7.11
N LYS A 107 24.27 37.05 -7.24
CA LYS A 107 23.55 38.29 -6.89
C LYS A 107 22.11 38.02 -6.51
N GLN A 108 21.51 38.97 -5.83
CA GLN A 108 20.06 38.97 -5.54
C GLN A 108 19.25 39.28 -6.79
N GLY A 109 18.03 38.76 -6.87
CA GLY A 109 17.13 39.01 -7.98
C GLY A 109 16.25 37.82 -8.31
N THR A 110 15.51 37.93 -9.41
CA THR A 110 14.67 36.86 -9.94
C THR A 110 15.32 36.31 -11.21
N PHE A 111 15.56 35.00 -11.23
CA PHE A 111 16.23 34.29 -12.30
C PHE A 111 15.32 33.23 -12.88
N LYS A 112 15.42 32.96 -14.18
CA LYS A 112 14.62 31.98 -14.86
C LYS A 112 15.45 30.78 -15.29
N LEU A 113 15.14 29.60 -14.78
CA LEU A 113 15.60 28.34 -15.35
C LEU A 113 14.60 27.92 -16.43
N ALA A 114 15.02 27.99 -17.69
CA ALA A 114 14.17 27.55 -18.80
C ALA A 114 13.85 26.04 -18.72
N PRO A 115 12.77 25.57 -19.35
CA PRO A 115 12.54 24.14 -19.53
C PRO A 115 13.74 23.48 -20.19
N PHE A 116 14.14 22.32 -19.70
CA PHE A 116 15.30 21.59 -20.22
C PHE A 116 15.07 20.07 -20.19
N SER A 117 15.86 19.36 -20.96
CA SER A 117 15.89 17.91 -20.98
C SER A 117 17.28 17.37 -20.71
N MET A 118 17.36 16.24 -20.00
CA MET A 118 18.60 15.52 -19.73
C MET A 118 18.52 14.11 -20.30
N SER A 119 19.61 13.67 -20.92
CA SER A 119 19.75 12.27 -21.28
C SER A 119 20.31 11.48 -20.10
N VAL A 120 19.61 10.44 -19.66
CA VAL A 120 19.99 9.60 -18.52
C VAL A 120 19.91 8.15 -18.94
N ASN A 121 21.03 7.44 -18.94
CA ASN A 121 21.12 6.05 -19.40
C ASN A 121 20.52 5.86 -20.82
N GLY A 122 20.65 6.88 -21.69
CA GLY A 122 20.11 6.86 -23.06
C GLY A 122 18.62 7.23 -23.18
N LYS A 123 17.93 7.55 -22.07
CA LYS A 123 16.53 8.04 -22.07
C LYS A 123 16.49 9.54 -21.83
N SER A 124 15.63 10.26 -22.51
CA SER A 124 15.40 11.69 -22.29
C SER A 124 14.40 11.90 -21.14
N VAL A 125 14.74 12.78 -20.21
CA VAL A 125 13.89 13.17 -19.08
C VAL A 125 13.77 14.69 -19.08
N ASN A 126 12.55 15.21 -19.02
CA ASN A 126 12.25 16.63 -19.17
C ASN A 126 11.97 17.28 -17.81
N SER A 127 12.34 18.56 -17.72
CA SER A 127 11.96 19.46 -16.63
C SER A 127 11.30 20.71 -17.18
N ASN A 128 10.25 21.17 -16.52
CA ASN A 128 9.54 22.41 -16.92
C ASN A 128 10.31 23.68 -16.54
N GLY A 129 11.49 23.55 -15.93
CA GLY A 129 12.23 24.69 -15.40
C GLY A 129 11.54 25.31 -14.17
N ALA A 130 12.02 26.49 -13.75
CA ALA A 130 11.48 27.21 -12.61
C ALA A 130 11.87 28.69 -12.64
N THR A 131 11.15 29.52 -11.90
CA THR A 131 11.56 30.90 -11.58
C THR A 131 12.13 30.92 -10.17
N ILE A 132 13.39 31.34 -10.04
CA ILE A 132 14.14 31.31 -8.79
C ILE A 132 14.28 32.76 -8.28
N LYS A 133 13.82 32.99 -7.05
CA LYS A 133 13.99 34.29 -6.36
C LYS A 133 15.11 34.17 -5.36
N VAL A 134 16.13 35.02 -5.51
CA VAL A 134 17.26 35.13 -4.60
C VAL A 134 17.07 36.40 -3.75
N GLY A 135 16.78 36.21 -2.49
CA GLY A 135 16.65 37.27 -1.49
C GLY A 135 17.99 37.64 -0.84
N PRO A 136 17.96 38.52 0.16
CA PRO A 136 19.16 38.85 0.96
C PRO A 136 19.71 37.58 1.62
N PRO A 137 21.01 37.60 2.02
CA PRO A 137 21.64 36.47 2.68
C PRO A 137 20.84 36.04 3.92
N VAL A 138 20.51 34.74 3.98
CA VAL A 138 19.89 34.14 5.17
C VAL A 138 21.01 33.79 6.13
N GLN A 139 20.88 34.13 7.39
CA GLN A 139 21.88 33.74 8.40
C GLN A 139 21.75 32.21 8.60
N ARG A 140 22.62 31.44 7.95
CA ARG A 140 22.80 30.00 8.17
C ARG A 140 24.08 29.71 8.94
N GLN A 141 23.94 28.77 9.86
CA GLN A 141 25.12 28.14 10.46
C GLN A 141 25.68 27.08 9.52
N VAL A 142 26.97 27.15 9.30
CA VAL A 142 27.70 26.05 8.68
C VAL A 142 28.05 25.05 9.78
N TYR A 143 27.43 23.88 9.74
CA TYR A 143 27.88 22.70 10.48
C TYR A 143 29.20 22.27 9.82
N ASP A 144 30.34 22.47 10.52
CA ASP A 144 31.64 21.94 10.13
C ASP A 144 31.83 20.58 10.83
N PRO A 145 31.75 19.44 10.10
CA PRO A 145 31.94 18.12 10.69
C PRO A 145 33.40 17.85 11.14
N PHE A 146 34.33 18.74 10.85
CA PHE A 146 35.76 18.59 11.22
C PHE A 146 36.19 19.37 12.46
N ALA A 147 35.31 20.20 13.04
CA ALA A 147 35.67 21.02 14.22
C ALA A 147 36.00 20.17 15.48
N ASP A 148 35.45 18.95 15.55
CA ASP A 148 35.67 18.04 16.70
C ASP A 148 37.01 17.25 16.61
N PHE A 149 37.72 17.26 15.47
CA PHE A 149 38.88 16.38 15.28
C PHE A 149 40.25 17.02 15.64
N TRP A 150 40.34 18.34 15.80
CA TRP A 150 41.65 19.06 16.01
C TRP A 150 41.70 19.91 17.28
N GLY A 151 40.87 19.73 18.26
CA GLY A 151 40.80 20.58 19.46
C GLY A 151 41.18 19.91 20.78
N GLY A 152 42.34 19.29 20.86
CA GLY A 152 42.93 18.98 22.15
C GLY A 152 43.78 20.15 22.66
N GLY A 153 43.26 20.93 23.61
CA GLY A 153 44.07 22.00 24.24
C GLY A 153 43.26 22.90 25.17
N SER A 154 43.34 22.64 26.47
CA SER A 154 42.76 23.46 27.51
C SER A 154 43.14 24.93 27.43
N SER A 155 42.18 25.85 27.41
CA SER A 155 42.30 27.14 28.04
C SER A 155 40.92 27.64 28.51
N SER A 156 40.68 27.43 29.79
CA SER A 156 39.77 28.20 30.62
C SER A 156 40.14 29.69 30.51
N ARG A 157 39.24 30.49 29.88
CA ARG A 157 38.95 31.89 30.24
C ARG A 157 38.15 32.58 29.11
N ASN A 158 37.00 32.99 29.48
CA ASN A 158 35.97 33.79 28.82
C ASN A 158 34.81 32.98 28.21
N GLN A 159 33.97 32.50 29.09
CA GLN A 159 32.52 32.38 28.75
C GLN A 159 32.00 33.81 28.60
N GLN A 160 32.26 34.45 27.46
CA GLN A 160 31.37 35.49 26.99
C GLN A 160 30.03 34.84 26.79
N ASN A 161 28.99 35.31 27.51
CA ASN A 161 27.61 34.93 27.36
C ASN A 161 27.21 35.07 25.89
N GLN A 162 27.35 33.99 25.12
CA GLN A 162 26.91 33.95 23.75
C GLN A 162 25.39 34.03 23.76
N GLN A 163 24.84 35.14 23.30
CA GLN A 163 23.40 35.32 23.19
C GLN A 163 22.92 34.57 21.98
N PHE A 164 21.87 33.72 22.17
CA PHE A 164 21.20 32.98 21.12
C PHE A 164 19.87 33.69 20.79
N ILE A 165 19.58 33.81 19.52
CA ILE A 165 18.32 34.35 19.01
C ILE A 165 17.36 33.20 18.85
N ASP A 166 16.20 33.31 19.46
CA ASP A 166 15.09 32.40 19.23
C ASP A 166 14.31 32.85 18.00
N VAL A 167 14.30 32.01 16.98
CA VAL A 167 13.51 32.24 15.75
C VAL A 167 12.16 31.60 15.94
N GLU A 168 11.07 32.35 15.81
CA GLU A 168 9.72 31.82 15.88
C GLU A 168 9.49 30.78 14.77
N ALA A 169 8.97 29.61 15.13
CA ALA A 169 8.68 28.53 14.20
C ALA A 169 7.32 28.76 13.54
N ASP A 170 7.32 28.90 12.20
CA ASP A 170 6.12 28.91 11.39
C ASP A 170 5.74 27.48 11.02
N ALA A 171 5.21 26.76 12.01
CA ALA A 171 4.90 25.34 11.92
C ALA A 171 3.70 25.01 12.84
N PHE A 172 3.04 23.89 12.59
CA PHE A 172 1.99 23.39 13.46
C PHE A 172 1.85 21.88 13.41
N PHE A 173 1.34 21.31 14.48
CA PHE A 173 1.01 19.91 14.63
C PHE A 173 -0.50 19.71 14.51
N SER A 174 -0.93 18.68 13.78
CA SER A 174 -2.35 18.42 13.55
C SER A 174 -2.68 16.94 13.63
N VAL A 175 -3.77 16.63 14.33
CA VAL A 175 -4.51 15.39 14.21
C VAL A 175 -5.79 15.73 13.45
N SER A 176 -5.91 15.27 12.23
CA SER A 176 -7.00 15.64 11.33
C SER A 176 -7.83 14.44 10.89
N THR A 177 -9.09 14.69 10.53
CA THR A 177 -10.00 13.70 9.99
C THR A 177 -10.73 14.25 8.78
N ASP A 178 -11.03 13.38 7.82
CA ASP A 178 -11.72 13.74 6.58
C ASP A 178 -13.24 13.99 6.77
N LYS A 179 -13.82 13.52 7.90
CA LYS A 179 -15.25 13.66 8.20
C LYS A 179 -15.48 14.16 9.62
N ASN A 180 -16.61 14.87 9.81
CA ASN A 180 -17.08 15.32 11.12
C ASN A 180 -18.24 14.46 11.65
N SER A 181 -18.85 13.66 10.79
CA SER A 181 -19.89 12.71 11.19
C SER A 181 -19.92 11.54 10.21
N VAL A 182 -20.20 10.35 10.74
CA VAL A 182 -20.28 9.10 9.99
C VAL A 182 -21.43 8.25 10.52
N TYR A 183 -21.86 7.27 9.74
CA TYR A 183 -22.73 6.22 10.25
C TYR A 183 -21.90 5.14 10.96
N ARG A 184 -22.52 4.37 11.85
CA ARG A 184 -21.91 3.16 12.42
C ARG A 184 -21.44 2.25 11.29
N GLY A 185 -20.19 1.83 11.30
CA GLY A 185 -19.57 1.02 10.26
C GLY A 185 -19.06 1.80 9.03
N GLU A 186 -19.38 3.10 8.90
CA GLU A 186 -18.83 3.94 7.85
C GLU A 186 -17.42 4.42 8.21
N GLY A 187 -16.46 4.25 7.30
CA GLY A 187 -15.08 4.65 7.51
C GLY A 187 -14.87 6.17 7.49
N PHE A 188 -14.00 6.65 8.38
CA PHE A 188 -13.40 7.97 8.30
C PHE A 188 -11.88 7.82 8.41
N LYS A 189 -11.17 8.68 7.69
CA LYS A 189 -9.72 8.74 7.72
C LYS A 189 -9.25 9.64 8.86
N MET A 190 -8.22 9.22 9.59
CA MET A 190 -7.48 10.05 10.51
C MET A 190 -6.01 10.07 10.12
N ASP A 191 -5.42 11.25 10.10
CA ASP A 191 -3.99 11.46 9.90
C ASP A 191 -3.38 12.32 10.98
N ILE A 192 -2.13 12.01 11.34
CA ILE A 192 -1.30 12.77 12.26
C ILE A 192 -0.15 13.31 11.45
N SER A 193 -0.02 14.63 11.41
CA SER A 193 0.96 15.29 10.55
C SER A 193 1.56 16.51 11.22
N PHE A 194 2.84 16.76 10.94
CA PHE A 194 3.52 18.00 11.27
C PHE A 194 3.70 18.84 10.00
N TYR A 195 3.40 20.12 10.10
CA TYR A 195 3.43 21.05 8.98
C TYR A 195 4.44 22.16 9.24
N VAL A 196 5.36 22.35 8.29
CA VAL A 196 6.35 23.41 8.34
C VAL A 196 6.13 24.32 7.14
N SER A 197 5.88 25.60 7.39
CA SER A 197 5.72 26.59 6.32
C SER A 197 6.95 26.61 5.41
N VAL A 198 6.74 26.78 4.11
CA VAL A 198 7.86 26.93 3.15
C VAL A 198 8.69 28.20 3.43
N THR A 199 8.11 29.18 4.13
CA THR A 199 8.78 30.40 4.56
C THR A 199 9.36 30.31 5.97
N ASN A 200 9.23 29.16 6.64
CA ASN A 200 9.77 28.94 7.98
C ASN A 200 11.29 29.13 8.00
N ARG A 201 11.77 29.91 8.98
CA ARG A 201 13.20 30.22 9.17
C ARG A 201 13.81 29.47 10.35
N ALA A 202 12.99 28.94 11.26
CA ALA A 202 13.47 28.12 12.35
C ALA A 202 13.91 26.75 11.83
N GLU A 203 15.15 26.38 12.06
CA GLU A 203 15.61 25.02 11.77
C GLU A 203 15.03 24.09 12.84
N MET A 204 14.45 22.95 12.40
CA MET A 204 13.72 22.03 13.25
C MET A 204 13.99 20.59 12.87
N ASP A 205 13.97 19.71 13.87
CA ASP A 205 14.09 18.27 13.69
C ASP A 205 13.14 17.52 14.65
N PHE A 206 12.86 16.26 14.37
CA PHE A 206 12.03 15.44 15.25
C PHE A 206 12.81 15.02 16.51
N TYR A 207 12.16 15.22 17.66
CA TYR A 207 12.67 14.76 18.93
C TYR A 207 12.04 13.40 19.27
N LYS A 208 12.84 12.33 19.32
CA LYS A 208 12.41 10.97 19.73
C LYS A 208 11.06 10.56 19.14
N LEU A 209 10.89 10.69 17.82
CA LEU A 209 9.60 10.56 17.14
C LEU A 209 8.88 9.25 17.47
N ASP A 210 9.56 8.11 17.46
CA ASP A 210 8.96 6.78 17.65
C ASP A 210 8.30 6.64 19.04
N GLU A 211 8.99 7.15 20.09
CA GLU A 211 8.47 7.16 21.46
C GLU A 211 7.22 8.03 21.54
N GLN A 212 7.27 9.24 20.95
CA GLN A 212 6.16 10.18 20.96
C GLN A 212 4.95 9.68 20.18
N VAL A 213 5.16 9.10 19.00
CA VAL A 213 4.06 8.53 18.19
C VAL A 213 3.31 7.46 18.98
N THR A 214 4.03 6.60 19.70
CA THR A 214 3.41 5.60 20.55
C THR A 214 2.51 6.23 21.63
N GLU A 215 2.98 7.26 22.31
CA GLU A 215 2.21 7.95 23.34
C GLU A 215 1.03 8.79 22.76
N ILE A 216 1.25 9.42 21.62
CA ILE A 216 0.19 10.15 20.90
C ILE A 216 -0.92 9.17 20.51
N LEU A 217 -0.59 8.04 19.89
CA LEU A 217 -1.58 7.04 19.45
C LEU A 217 -2.38 6.46 20.62
N LYS A 218 -1.79 6.26 21.81
CA LYS A 218 -2.52 5.83 22.99
C LYS A 218 -3.63 6.81 23.40
N LYS A 219 -3.45 8.13 23.15
CA LYS A 219 -4.42 9.17 23.49
C LYS A 219 -5.47 9.38 22.41
N VAL A 220 -5.05 9.42 21.13
CA VAL A 220 -5.93 9.86 20.04
C VAL A 220 -6.61 8.73 19.31
N LYS A 221 -6.14 7.49 19.45
CA LYS A 221 -6.70 6.34 18.74
C LYS A 221 -8.08 5.97 19.29
N PRO A 222 -9.12 5.97 18.44
CA PRO A 222 -10.47 5.60 18.85
C PRO A 222 -10.55 4.16 19.36
N LYS A 223 -11.08 3.94 20.57
CA LYS A 223 -11.16 2.62 21.21
C LYS A 223 -12.25 1.73 20.60
N ASN A 224 -13.38 2.33 20.21
CA ASN A 224 -14.56 1.61 19.71
C ASN A 224 -14.64 1.61 18.19
N CYS A 225 -13.47 1.48 17.51
CA CYS A 225 -13.37 1.44 16.07
C CYS A 225 -12.53 0.26 15.61
N TRP A 226 -12.88 -0.30 14.46
CA TRP A 226 -11.96 -1.13 13.69
C TRP A 226 -10.98 -0.22 12.96
N GLU A 227 -9.70 -0.58 12.97
CA GLU A 227 -8.62 0.19 12.35
C GLU A 227 -8.04 -0.55 11.15
N GLU A 228 -7.89 0.18 10.06
CA GLU A 228 -7.10 -0.21 8.90
C GLU A 228 -5.93 0.78 8.74
N ASN A 229 -4.77 0.39 9.25
CA ASN A 229 -3.56 1.22 9.25
C ASN A 229 -2.88 1.19 7.87
N PHE A 230 -2.47 2.37 7.38
CA PHE A 230 -1.77 2.50 6.09
C PHE A 230 -0.26 2.22 6.20
N ASN A 231 0.25 1.96 7.42
CA ASN A 231 1.62 1.56 7.72
C ASN A 231 2.66 2.49 7.06
N ILE A 232 2.74 3.73 7.55
CA ILE A 232 3.77 4.68 7.12
C ILE A 232 5.11 4.20 7.70
N GLU A 233 5.97 3.66 6.86
CA GLU A 233 7.27 3.10 7.26
C GLU A 233 8.33 4.20 7.42
N SER A 234 8.19 5.33 6.73
CA SER A 234 9.11 6.45 6.81
C SER A 234 8.40 7.78 6.57
N VAL A 235 8.76 8.77 7.38
CA VAL A 235 8.18 10.11 7.31
C VAL A 235 8.85 10.89 6.17
N HIS A 236 8.10 11.08 5.08
CA HIS A 236 8.51 11.91 3.95
C HIS A 236 7.72 13.22 3.95
N SER A 237 8.34 14.28 3.44
CA SER A 237 7.64 15.56 3.30
C SER A 237 6.96 15.66 1.93
N GLU A 238 5.72 16.14 1.94
CA GLU A 238 4.95 16.51 0.75
C GLU A 238 4.59 17.99 0.80
N TYR A 239 4.55 18.66 -0.36
CA TYR A 239 4.09 20.05 -0.42
C TYR A 239 2.56 20.09 -0.48
N VAL A 240 1.97 20.85 0.46
CA VAL A 240 0.53 21.03 0.55
C VAL A 240 0.18 22.49 0.75
N THR A 241 -1.03 22.88 0.34
CA THR A 241 -1.55 24.23 0.59
C THR A 241 -2.65 24.16 1.64
N VAL A 242 -2.47 24.84 2.75
CA VAL A 242 -3.46 24.95 3.83
C VAL A 242 -3.86 26.42 3.96
N ASN A 243 -5.15 26.74 3.80
CA ASN A 243 -5.69 28.11 3.86
C ASN A 243 -4.91 29.13 3.01
N GLY A 244 -4.50 28.72 1.79
CA GLY A 244 -3.78 29.58 0.85
C GLY A 244 -2.27 29.72 1.12
N LYS A 245 -1.76 29.12 2.18
CA LYS A 245 -0.33 29.11 2.52
C LYS A 245 0.29 27.75 2.26
N SER A 246 1.50 27.73 1.69
CA SER A 246 2.22 26.49 1.33
C SER A 246 3.03 25.96 2.53
N TYR A 247 2.93 24.67 2.73
CA TYR A 247 3.61 23.93 3.80
C TYR A 247 4.29 22.68 3.25
N ARG A 248 5.33 22.24 3.93
CA ARG A 248 5.83 20.86 3.87
C ARG A 248 5.10 20.08 4.97
N GLN A 249 4.27 19.11 4.56
CA GLN A 249 3.59 18.18 5.45
C GLN A 249 4.46 16.94 5.67
N TYR A 250 4.70 16.63 6.92
CA TYR A 250 5.33 15.40 7.36
C TYR A 250 4.25 14.50 7.96
N LYS A 251 3.78 13.53 7.17
CA LYS A 251 2.75 12.60 7.61
C LYS A 251 3.38 11.52 8.48
N ILE A 252 2.98 11.46 9.76
CA ILE A 252 3.53 10.56 10.77
C ILE A 252 2.69 9.29 10.87
N TYR A 253 1.36 9.42 10.74
CA TYR A 253 0.42 8.31 10.85
C TYR A 253 -0.79 8.57 9.97
N GLU A 254 -1.35 7.50 9.38
CA GLU A 254 -2.60 7.53 8.62
C GLU A 254 -3.32 6.19 8.78
N ALA A 255 -4.61 6.26 9.12
CA ALA A 255 -5.45 5.08 9.21
C ALA A 255 -6.91 5.40 8.87
N MET A 256 -7.63 4.38 8.45
CA MET A 256 -9.09 4.40 8.31
C MET A 256 -9.71 3.74 9.54
N PHE A 257 -10.66 4.44 10.17
CA PHE A 257 -11.38 3.95 11.34
C PHE A 257 -12.86 3.72 11.00
N TYR A 258 -13.40 2.61 11.49
CA TYR A 258 -14.80 2.21 11.29
C TYR A 258 -15.47 2.04 12.66
N PRO A 259 -16.39 2.91 13.07
CA PRO A 259 -17.06 2.84 14.38
C PRO A 259 -17.87 1.54 14.52
N LEU A 260 -17.69 0.85 15.64
CA LEU A 260 -18.39 -0.40 15.94
C LEU A 260 -19.74 -0.17 16.63
N ASN A 261 -19.88 0.98 17.33
CA ASN A 261 -21.09 1.41 18.02
C ASN A 261 -21.50 2.82 17.58
N THR A 262 -22.46 3.44 18.27
CA THR A 262 -22.99 4.78 17.96
C THR A 262 -22.52 5.86 18.95
N GLU A 263 -21.50 5.58 19.75
CA GLU A 263 -20.87 6.56 20.62
C GLU A 263 -20.05 7.55 19.80
N ASP A 264 -20.14 8.84 20.14
CA ASP A 264 -19.35 9.87 19.50
C ASP A 264 -17.84 9.61 19.78
N ILE A 265 -17.02 9.83 18.76
CA ILE A 265 -15.59 9.62 18.85
C ILE A 265 -14.93 10.95 19.21
N VAL A 266 -14.32 10.99 20.39
CA VAL A 266 -13.58 12.15 20.88
C VAL A 266 -12.09 11.92 20.63
N ILE A 267 -11.49 12.81 19.85
CA ILE A 267 -10.04 12.88 19.64
C ILE A 267 -9.53 14.00 20.56
N GLU A 268 -8.81 13.60 21.59
CA GLU A 268 -8.23 14.51 22.55
C GLU A 268 -7.09 15.36 21.95
N PRO A 269 -6.91 16.62 22.39
CA PRO A 269 -5.71 17.37 22.07
C PRO A 269 -4.46 16.62 22.52
N THR A 270 -3.43 16.64 21.69
CA THR A 270 -2.15 16.00 22.01
C THR A 270 -0.99 16.91 21.59
N GLU A 271 0.20 16.55 22.02
CA GLU A 271 1.40 17.36 21.87
C GLU A 271 2.47 16.58 21.09
N LEU A 272 3.23 17.30 20.28
CA LEU A 272 4.44 16.81 19.62
C LEU A 272 5.60 17.74 20.01
N GLN A 273 6.67 17.17 20.50
CA GLN A 273 7.92 17.87 20.81
C GLN A 273 8.85 17.83 19.59
N MET A 274 9.40 18.97 19.26
CA MET A 274 10.36 19.13 18.18
C MET A 274 11.65 19.75 18.71
N ILE A 275 12.79 19.34 18.17
CA ILE A 275 14.04 20.09 18.36
C ILE A 275 13.95 21.35 17.52
N LYS A 276 14.20 22.49 18.12
CA LYS A 276 14.36 23.78 17.45
C LYS A 276 15.76 24.34 17.74
N TYR A 277 16.44 24.77 16.70
CA TYR A 277 17.79 25.30 16.80
C TYR A 277 17.74 26.83 16.93
N GLN A 278 18.20 27.35 18.07
CA GLN A 278 18.44 28.78 18.29
C GLN A 278 19.77 29.15 17.69
N VAL A 279 19.88 30.28 17.05
CA VAL A 279 21.07 30.76 16.32
C VAL A 279 21.84 31.73 17.17
N ALA A 280 23.17 31.60 17.26
CA ALA A 280 24.01 32.56 17.96
C ALA A 280 23.95 33.95 17.31
N GLN A 281 23.77 35.00 18.11
CA GLN A 281 23.73 36.38 17.65
C GLN A 281 25.03 36.84 16.97
N ARG A 282 26.15 36.29 17.43
CA ARG A 282 27.48 36.46 16.82
C ARG A 282 28.06 35.09 16.56
N GLN A 283 28.36 34.81 15.31
CA GLN A 283 29.03 33.55 14.94
C GLN A 283 30.44 33.57 15.46
N SER A 284 30.81 32.51 16.17
CA SER A 284 32.18 32.28 16.64
C SER A 284 32.85 31.26 15.76
N PHE A 285 34.12 31.51 15.43
CA PHE A 285 34.92 30.58 14.61
C PHE A 285 35.22 29.27 15.36
N PHE A 286 35.24 29.31 16.70
CA PHE A 286 35.55 28.17 17.57
C PHE A 286 34.45 27.83 18.59
N GLY A 287 33.27 28.48 18.54
CA GLY A 287 32.15 28.28 19.47
C GLY A 287 30.95 27.57 18.88
N ARG A 288 30.07 27.08 19.76
CA ARG A 288 28.76 26.54 19.32
C ARG A 288 27.94 27.69 18.78
N ASN A 289 27.61 27.63 17.49
CA ASN A 289 26.79 28.65 16.82
C ASN A 289 25.30 28.33 16.87
N SER A 290 24.89 27.16 17.36
CA SER A 290 23.50 26.75 17.60
C SER A 290 23.31 26.16 18.99
N LYS A 291 22.11 26.32 19.51
CA LYS A 291 21.66 25.73 20.76
C LYS A 291 20.33 25.01 20.49
N GLU A 292 20.31 23.74 20.81
CA GLU A 292 19.10 22.95 20.75
C GLU A 292 18.13 23.34 21.88
N THR A 293 16.89 23.52 21.53
CA THR A 293 15.75 23.71 22.46
C THR A 293 14.62 22.81 22.02
N VAL A 294 13.78 22.41 22.98
CA VAL A 294 12.59 21.63 22.67
C VAL A 294 11.40 22.57 22.62
N GLU A 295 10.70 22.58 21.48
CA GLU A 295 9.44 23.32 21.31
C GLU A 295 8.28 22.33 21.22
N VAL A 296 7.16 22.69 21.88
CA VAL A 296 5.98 21.83 21.99
C VAL A 296 4.87 22.35 21.09
N PHE A 297 4.42 21.54 20.15
CA PHE A 297 3.31 21.84 19.27
C PHE A 297 2.08 21.05 19.69
N LYS A 298 0.93 21.74 19.83
CA LYS A 298 -0.32 21.13 20.27
C LYS A 298 -1.30 20.97 19.12
N SER A 299 -1.92 19.80 19.02
CA SER A 299 -3.04 19.58 18.13
C SER A 299 -4.33 20.12 18.73
N ARG A 300 -5.31 20.33 17.88
CA ARG A 300 -6.69 20.63 18.34
C ARG A 300 -7.45 19.35 18.55
N GLY A 301 -8.28 19.30 19.59
CA GLY A 301 -9.24 18.22 19.80
C GLY A 301 -10.35 18.27 18.75
N LYS A 302 -10.95 17.11 18.48
CA LYS A 302 -12.06 16.99 17.54
C LYS A 302 -13.03 15.90 17.97
N THR A 303 -14.33 16.14 17.74
CA THR A 303 -15.37 15.14 17.95
C THR A 303 -16.00 14.77 16.61
N ILE A 304 -16.12 13.46 16.36
CA ILE A 304 -16.79 12.90 15.19
C ILE A 304 -18.10 12.28 15.67
N LYS A 305 -19.22 12.76 15.15
CA LYS A 305 -20.54 12.24 15.49
C LYS A 305 -20.80 10.92 14.79
N VAL A 306 -21.17 9.89 15.55
CA VAL A 306 -21.52 8.57 15.00
C VAL A 306 -23.03 8.41 14.98
N LYS A 307 -23.61 8.40 13.79
CA LYS A 307 -25.04 8.25 13.57
C LYS A 307 -25.42 6.77 13.52
N PRO A 308 -26.55 6.38 14.11
CA PRO A 308 -27.12 5.06 13.86
C PRO A 308 -27.49 4.95 12.38
N LEU A 309 -27.47 3.72 11.86
CA LEU A 309 -28.02 3.43 10.54
C LEU A 309 -29.53 3.78 10.54
N PRO A 310 -30.07 4.24 9.39
CA PRO A 310 -31.50 4.51 9.26
C PRO A 310 -32.37 3.31 9.69
N ASN A 311 -33.55 3.60 10.22
CA ASN A 311 -34.46 2.54 10.65
C ASN A 311 -34.92 1.73 9.44
N SER A 312 -34.70 0.42 9.51
CA SER A 312 -35.11 -0.58 8.51
C SER A 312 -35.02 -1.96 9.13
N GLN A 313 -35.76 -2.92 8.61
CA GLN A 313 -35.58 -4.33 8.95
C GLN A 313 -34.16 -4.84 8.65
N TYR A 314 -33.46 -4.19 7.72
CA TYR A 314 -32.11 -4.55 7.30
C TYR A 314 -31.00 -3.97 8.20
N LYS A 315 -31.35 -3.13 9.19
CA LYS A 315 -30.38 -2.39 10.03
C LYS A 315 -29.37 -3.30 10.75
N SER A 316 -29.79 -4.48 11.17
CA SER A 316 -28.95 -5.43 11.92
C SER A 316 -28.07 -6.31 11.04
N ILE A 317 -28.49 -6.51 9.79
CA ILE A 317 -27.85 -7.46 8.88
C ILE A 317 -27.00 -6.79 7.79
N ALA A 318 -27.19 -5.49 7.54
CA ALA A 318 -26.48 -4.81 6.46
C ALA A 318 -24.98 -4.65 6.70
N SER A 319 -24.18 -5.01 5.72
CA SER A 319 -22.76 -4.66 5.64
C SER A 319 -22.61 -3.20 5.17
N VAL A 320 -21.80 -2.39 5.90
CA VAL A 320 -21.70 -0.95 5.65
C VAL A 320 -20.52 -0.62 4.73
N GLY A 321 -20.82 -0.03 3.59
CA GLY A 321 -19.80 0.35 2.62
C GLY A 321 -20.38 0.64 1.24
N ASN A 322 -19.53 0.91 0.28
CA ASN A 322 -19.90 1.10 -1.11
C ASN A 322 -19.43 -0.13 -1.90
N TYR A 323 -20.29 -1.13 -1.97
CA TYR A 323 -19.98 -2.44 -2.52
C TYR A 323 -20.77 -2.75 -3.76
N ARG A 324 -20.26 -3.66 -4.57
CA ARG A 324 -20.96 -4.29 -5.71
C ARG A 324 -20.66 -5.77 -5.73
N LEU A 325 -21.57 -6.54 -6.31
CA LEU A 325 -21.41 -7.96 -6.54
C LEU A 325 -20.70 -8.19 -7.87
N ARG A 326 -19.75 -9.10 -7.88
CA ARG A 326 -19.32 -9.88 -9.05
C ARG A 326 -19.57 -11.33 -8.78
N GLN A 327 -20.02 -12.03 -9.77
CA GLN A 327 -20.32 -13.44 -9.64
C GLN A 327 -19.76 -14.24 -10.80
N LYS A 328 -19.59 -15.53 -10.54
CA LYS A 328 -19.31 -16.51 -11.57
C LYS A 328 -20.00 -17.81 -11.19
N LEU A 329 -20.70 -18.41 -12.14
CA LEU A 329 -21.34 -19.70 -12.03
C LEU A 329 -20.56 -20.68 -12.88
N SER A 330 -20.29 -21.91 -12.37
CA SER A 330 -19.54 -22.90 -13.13
C SER A 330 -20.33 -23.41 -14.32
N ASP A 331 -21.62 -23.70 -14.10
CA ASP A 331 -22.52 -24.26 -15.07
C ASP A 331 -23.93 -23.73 -14.88
N THR A 332 -24.74 -23.66 -15.95
CA THR A 332 -26.13 -23.25 -15.93
C THR A 332 -27.10 -24.42 -16.18
N GLU A 333 -26.61 -25.56 -16.69
CA GLU A 333 -27.35 -26.79 -16.87
C GLU A 333 -26.61 -27.95 -16.22
N ILE A 334 -27.23 -28.64 -15.28
CA ILE A 334 -26.66 -29.78 -14.55
C ILE A 334 -27.70 -30.88 -14.34
N GLN A 335 -27.25 -32.03 -13.84
CA GLN A 335 -28.12 -33.11 -13.41
C GLN A 335 -28.37 -33.03 -11.89
N THR A 336 -29.49 -33.58 -11.43
CA THR A 336 -29.72 -33.79 -10.00
C THR A 336 -28.58 -34.54 -9.35
N GLY A 337 -28.04 -34.01 -8.22
CA GLY A 337 -26.91 -34.59 -7.51
C GLY A 337 -25.52 -34.15 -8.04
N GLU A 338 -25.46 -33.44 -9.17
CA GLU A 338 -24.23 -32.76 -9.59
C GLU A 338 -24.15 -31.42 -8.88
N SER A 339 -22.91 -30.99 -8.53
CA SER A 339 -22.70 -29.73 -7.84
C SER A 339 -22.38 -28.61 -8.83
N VAL A 340 -23.03 -27.46 -8.65
CA VAL A 340 -22.65 -26.20 -9.30
C VAL A 340 -21.91 -25.30 -8.32
N THR A 341 -20.88 -24.62 -8.79
CA THR A 341 -20.09 -23.67 -7.98
C THR A 341 -20.53 -22.25 -8.27
N LEU A 342 -20.90 -21.51 -7.22
CA LEU A 342 -21.18 -20.07 -7.27
C LEU A 342 -20.08 -19.30 -6.57
N GLU A 343 -19.29 -18.53 -7.32
CA GLU A 343 -18.38 -17.53 -6.79
C GLU A 343 -19.16 -16.22 -6.54
N PHE A 344 -19.45 -15.90 -5.28
CA PHE A 344 -20.14 -14.68 -4.85
C PHE A 344 -19.11 -13.70 -4.30
N LYS A 345 -18.62 -12.78 -5.13
CA LYS A 345 -17.55 -11.85 -4.81
C LYS A 345 -18.07 -10.44 -4.59
N VAL A 346 -17.93 -9.95 -3.38
CA VAL A 346 -18.30 -8.57 -2.99
C VAL A 346 -17.05 -7.70 -3.04
N GLU A 347 -17.04 -6.69 -3.89
CA GLU A 347 -15.90 -5.79 -4.03
C GLU A 347 -16.30 -4.32 -3.85
N GLY A 348 -15.37 -3.49 -3.35
CA GLY A 348 -15.65 -2.06 -3.21
C GLY A 348 -14.81 -1.35 -2.17
N VAL A 349 -15.38 -0.29 -1.60
CA VAL A 349 -14.75 0.62 -0.64
C VAL A 349 -15.46 0.50 0.70
N GLY A 350 -14.74 0.18 1.75
CA GLY A 350 -15.28 0.03 3.10
C GLY A 350 -14.47 -0.95 3.94
N ASN A 351 -15.02 -1.37 5.07
CA ASN A 351 -14.42 -2.41 5.88
C ASN A 351 -14.69 -3.78 5.26
N ILE A 352 -13.76 -4.25 4.44
CA ILE A 352 -13.88 -5.53 3.73
C ILE A 352 -14.01 -6.71 4.70
N SER A 353 -13.28 -6.67 5.82
CA SER A 353 -13.31 -7.73 6.83
C SER A 353 -14.70 -7.88 7.46
N SER A 354 -15.45 -6.77 7.58
CA SER A 354 -16.79 -6.75 8.20
C SER A 354 -17.91 -7.17 7.26
N ILE A 355 -17.64 -7.44 5.97
CA ILE A 355 -18.64 -7.96 5.05
C ILE A 355 -19.12 -9.31 5.59
N ARG A 356 -20.41 -9.41 5.83
CA ARG A 356 -21.05 -10.62 6.34
C ARG A 356 -21.16 -11.68 5.25
N GLU A 357 -21.35 -12.90 5.66
CA GLU A 357 -21.76 -13.96 4.76
C GLU A 357 -23.15 -13.63 4.18
N PRO A 358 -23.39 -13.89 2.89
CA PRO A 358 -24.71 -13.78 2.28
C PRO A 358 -25.77 -14.56 3.04
N ASP A 359 -26.97 -14.00 3.11
CA ASP A 359 -28.13 -14.65 3.69
C ASP A 359 -28.64 -15.70 2.69
N LEU A 360 -28.84 -16.92 3.15
CA LEU A 360 -29.37 -18.04 2.38
C LEU A 360 -30.81 -18.29 2.77
N VAL A 361 -31.64 -18.59 1.79
CA VAL A 361 -33.00 -19.14 1.99
C VAL A 361 -32.89 -20.67 2.03
N GLU A 362 -33.28 -21.25 3.16
CA GLU A 362 -33.29 -22.71 3.30
C GLU A 362 -34.25 -23.33 2.27
N SER A 363 -33.75 -24.32 1.56
CA SER A 363 -34.48 -25.07 0.57
C SER A 363 -34.14 -26.55 0.67
N GLU A 364 -35.17 -27.39 0.56
CA GLU A 364 -34.93 -28.81 0.44
C GLU A 364 -34.55 -29.23 -0.99
N ASP A 365 -34.83 -28.37 -1.98
CA ASP A 365 -34.56 -28.64 -3.39
C ASP A 365 -33.13 -28.29 -3.79
N LEU A 366 -32.51 -27.28 -3.12
CA LEU A 366 -31.14 -26.85 -3.32
C LEU A 366 -30.36 -26.86 -2.01
N LEU A 367 -29.38 -27.73 -1.93
CA LEU A 367 -28.49 -27.78 -0.77
C LEU A 367 -27.29 -26.87 -0.98
N PHE A 368 -27.14 -25.84 -0.13
CA PHE A 368 -25.97 -24.98 -0.08
C PHE A 368 -25.00 -25.50 0.96
N TYR A 369 -23.79 -25.85 0.53
CA TYR A 369 -22.72 -26.19 1.44
C TYR A 369 -22.04 -24.92 1.97
N PRO A 370 -21.50 -24.94 3.21
CA PRO A 370 -20.77 -23.77 3.76
C PRO A 370 -19.71 -23.26 2.79
N PRO A 371 -19.60 -21.95 2.58
CA PRO A 371 -18.71 -21.40 1.57
C PRO A 371 -17.25 -21.44 2.00
N SER A 372 -16.35 -21.58 1.05
CA SER A 372 -14.96 -21.19 1.22
C SER A 372 -14.87 -19.67 1.12
N VAL A 373 -14.22 -19.03 2.11
CA VAL A 373 -14.14 -17.57 2.21
C VAL A 373 -12.72 -17.09 2.00
N SER A 374 -12.54 -16.15 1.07
CA SER A 374 -11.29 -15.46 0.86
C SER A 374 -11.48 -13.95 0.84
N GLN A 375 -10.42 -13.18 1.18
CA GLN A 375 -10.49 -11.72 1.14
C GLN A 375 -9.18 -11.11 0.64
N ASN A 376 -9.30 -9.97 -0.04
CA ASN A 376 -8.17 -9.16 -0.48
C ASN A 376 -8.42 -7.71 -0.08
N ILE A 377 -7.51 -7.13 0.72
CA ILE A 377 -7.63 -5.77 1.24
C ILE A 377 -6.43 -4.96 0.78
N LYS A 378 -6.68 -3.84 0.11
CA LYS A 378 -5.68 -2.88 -0.33
C LYS A 378 -5.91 -1.53 0.35
N ARG A 379 -4.84 -0.97 0.87
CA ARG A 379 -4.81 0.35 1.51
C ARG A 379 -3.97 1.27 0.65
N ALA A 380 -4.61 2.20 -0.04
CA ALA A 380 -3.94 3.13 -0.95
C ALA A 380 -4.73 4.43 -1.10
N ASN A 381 -4.03 5.54 -1.27
CA ASN A 381 -4.61 6.86 -1.54
C ASN A 381 -5.68 7.27 -0.51
N GLY A 382 -5.44 6.96 0.77
CA GLY A 382 -6.36 7.28 1.87
C GLY A 382 -7.68 6.52 1.83
N LYS A 383 -7.74 5.37 1.14
CA LYS A 383 -8.93 4.50 1.04
C LYS A 383 -8.58 3.05 1.31
N VAL A 384 -9.54 2.34 1.88
CA VAL A 384 -9.51 0.88 1.99
C VAL A 384 -10.42 0.33 0.92
N VAL A 385 -9.85 -0.42 0.00
CA VAL A 385 -10.56 -1.05 -1.12
C VAL A 385 -10.24 -2.54 -1.15
N GLY A 386 -11.16 -3.35 -1.63
CA GLY A 386 -10.87 -4.76 -1.71
C GLY A 386 -12.06 -5.59 -2.12
N SER A 387 -11.95 -6.88 -1.87
CA SER A 387 -13.02 -7.84 -2.12
C SER A 387 -13.04 -8.93 -1.07
N LYS A 388 -14.23 -9.43 -0.79
CA LYS A 388 -14.47 -10.65 -0.04
C LYS A 388 -15.28 -11.60 -0.92
N GLU A 389 -14.82 -12.82 -1.04
CA GLU A 389 -15.35 -13.82 -1.96
C GLU A 389 -15.82 -15.02 -1.17
N PHE A 390 -17.02 -15.47 -1.49
CA PHE A 390 -17.66 -16.63 -0.93
C PHE A 390 -17.90 -17.62 -2.06
N VAL A 391 -17.31 -18.79 -1.97
CA VAL A 391 -17.45 -19.84 -2.98
C VAL A 391 -18.36 -20.91 -2.42
N TYR A 392 -19.58 -20.95 -2.94
CA TYR A 392 -20.59 -21.94 -2.56
C TYR A 392 -20.58 -23.13 -3.52
N TYR A 393 -20.73 -24.32 -2.96
CA TYR A 393 -21.10 -25.53 -3.69
C TYR A 393 -22.59 -25.75 -3.48
N ILE A 394 -23.33 -25.84 -4.58
CA ILE A 394 -24.80 -25.97 -4.57
C ILE A 394 -25.14 -27.28 -5.23
N GLU A 395 -25.86 -28.14 -4.53
CA GLU A 395 -26.26 -29.46 -5.00
C GLU A 395 -27.81 -29.52 -5.08
N PRO A 396 -28.38 -29.55 -6.27
CA PRO A 396 -29.85 -29.70 -6.44
C PRO A 396 -30.29 -31.14 -6.16
N GLN A 397 -31.38 -31.26 -5.42
CA GLN A 397 -32.02 -32.54 -5.07
C GLN A 397 -33.20 -32.87 -5.98
N GLU A 398 -33.82 -31.86 -6.59
CA GLU A 398 -34.95 -31.97 -7.47
C GLU A 398 -34.69 -31.37 -8.85
N PRO A 399 -35.26 -31.93 -9.95
CA PRO A 399 -35.20 -31.29 -11.26
C PRO A 399 -36.07 -30.02 -11.26
N GLY A 400 -35.64 -28.99 -11.96
CA GLY A 400 -36.34 -27.70 -12.01
C GLY A 400 -35.49 -26.56 -12.54
N GLU A 401 -36.06 -25.36 -12.54
CA GLU A 401 -35.37 -24.13 -12.86
C GLU A 401 -35.27 -23.28 -11.59
N TYR A 402 -34.04 -22.94 -11.20
CA TYR A 402 -33.75 -22.23 -9.95
C TYR A 402 -33.08 -20.89 -10.24
N ASP A 403 -33.81 -19.79 -9.99
CA ASP A 403 -33.24 -18.45 -10.06
C ASP A 403 -32.46 -18.17 -8.76
N LEU A 404 -31.17 -18.00 -8.85
CA LEU A 404 -30.29 -17.88 -7.68
C LEU A 404 -30.60 -16.68 -6.79
N LYS A 405 -31.25 -15.62 -7.36
CA LYS A 405 -31.66 -14.44 -6.57
C LYS A 405 -32.69 -14.76 -5.48
N ASP A 406 -33.45 -15.86 -5.64
CA ASP A 406 -34.48 -16.28 -4.69
C ASP A 406 -33.88 -17.02 -3.48
N PHE A 407 -32.62 -17.47 -3.58
CA PHE A 407 -31.98 -18.32 -2.59
C PHE A 407 -30.82 -17.65 -1.84
N ILE A 408 -30.13 -16.69 -2.46
CA ILE A 408 -28.96 -16.07 -1.86
C ILE A 408 -28.96 -14.56 -2.08
N SER A 409 -28.69 -13.81 -1.02
CA SER A 409 -28.64 -12.34 -1.08
C SER A 409 -27.68 -11.76 -0.05
N LEU A 410 -27.21 -10.55 -0.30
CA LEU A 410 -26.45 -9.78 0.66
C LEU A 410 -26.99 -8.36 0.77
N THR A 411 -27.45 -7.98 1.93
CA THR A 411 -27.88 -6.60 2.18
C THR A 411 -26.71 -5.73 2.60
N ILE A 412 -26.58 -4.58 1.94
CA ILE A 412 -25.58 -3.55 2.25
C ILE A 412 -26.26 -2.24 2.60
N PHE A 413 -25.59 -1.41 3.40
CA PHE A 413 -25.89 0.00 3.53
C PHE A 413 -24.87 0.79 2.74
N ASN A 414 -25.29 1.34 1.60
CA ASN A 414 -24.42 2.12 0.72
C ASN A 414 -24.20 3.52 1.32
N THR A 415 -22.98 3.81 1.75
CA THR A 415 -22.63 5.07 2.43
C THR A 415 -22.69 6.30 1.52
N ARG A 416 -22.63 6.10 0.18
CA ARG A 416 -22.72 7.18 -0.79
C ARG A 416 -24.17 7.56 -1.07
N THR A 417 -25.05 6.59 -1.28
CA THR A 417 -26.48 6.81 -1.54
C THR A 417 -27.28 6.98 -0.25
N LYS A 418 -26.72 6.57 0.91
CA LYS A 418 -27.37 6.52 2.23
C LYS A 418 -28.63 5.65 2.24
N LYS A 419 -28.65 4.59 1.44
CA LYS A 419 -29.75 3.65 1.29
C LYS A 419 -29.28 2.23 1.52
N TYR A 420 -30.22 1.39 1.91
CA TYR A 420 -30.04 -0.05 1.88
C TYR A 420 -30.20 -0.56 0.44
N GLU A 421 -29.33 -1.42 0.04
CA GLU A 421 -29.30 -2.06 -1.27
C GLU A 421 -29.09 -3.56 -1.03
N THR A 422 -29.78 -4.42 -1.76
CA THR A 422 -29.57 -5.86 -1.68
C THR A 422 -28.90 -6.33 -2.97
N LEU A 423 -27.81 -7.03 -2.82
CA LEU A 423 -27.04 -7.64 -3.90
C LEU A 423 -27.53 -9.06 -4.11
N TYR A 424 -27.98 -9.36 -5.31
CA TYR A 424 -28.45 -10.68 -5.73
C TYR A 424 -27.53 -11.21 -6.84
N PRO A 425 -27.23 -12.52 -6.86
CA PRO A 425 -26.65 -13.12 -8.04
C PRO A 425 -27.66 -13.16 -9.17
N GLU A 426 -27.17 -12.99 -10.38
CA GLU A 426 -27.95 -13.16 -11.60
C GLU A 426 -27.74 -14.56 -12.14
N GLY A 427 -28.79 -15.14 -12.74
CA GLY A 427 -28.73 -16.42 -13.44
C GLY A 427 -29.61 -17.49 -12.84
N THR A 428 -30.03 -18.37 -13.74
CA THR A 428 -30.89 -19.53 -13.45
C THR A 428 -30.08 -20.80 -13.66
N VAL A 429 -30.18 -21.73 -12.73
CA VAL A 429 -29.66 -23.10 -12.88
C VAL A 429 -30.77 -24.00 -13.31
N VAL A 430 -30.64 -24.63 -14.49
CA VAL A 430 -31.56 -25.62 -15.02
C VAL A 430 -31.08 -27.01 -14.64
N VAL A 431 -31.89 -27.70 -13.84
CA VAL A 431 -31.56 -29.03 -13.33
C VAL A 431 -32.42 -30.08 -14.03
N LYS A 432 -31.76 -31.02 -14.66
CA LYS A 432 -32.38 -32.15 -15.36
C LYS A 432 -32.18 -33.43 -14.54
N GLY A 433 -32.96 -34.46 -14.79
CA GLY A 433 -32.78 -35.76 -14.17
C GLY A 433 -34.00 -36.23 -13.35
N LYS A 434 -33.74 -37.11 -12.39
CA LYS A 434 -34.77 -37.67 -11.49
C LYS A 434 -34.62 -37.10 -10.10
N SER A 435 -35.73 -36.96 -9.38
CA SER A 435 -35.76 -36.61 -7.98
C SER A 435 -34.85 -37.54 -7.14
N LEU A 436 -33.93 -36.95 -6.37
CA LEU A 436 -33.14 -37.72 -5.43
C LEU A 436 -33.89 -38.02 -4.15
N ARG A 437 -34.94 -37.25 -3.82
CA ARG A 437 -35.88 -37.56 -2.72
C ARG A 437 -36.61 -38.86 -2.94
N ASP A 438 -37.21 -38.99 -4.13
CA ASP A 438 -37.95 -40.21 -4.49
C ASP A 438 -37.00 -41.42 -4.52
N ALA A 439 -35.73 -41.21 -4.96
CA ALA A 439 -34.72 -42.26 -4.93
C ALA A 439 -34.29 -42.64 -3.50
N LYS A 440 -34.27 -41.72 -2.56
CA LYS A 440 -34.02 -42.03 -1.14
C LYS A 440 -35.16 -42.77 -0.49
N ILE A 441 -36.41 -42.40 -0.80
CA ILE A 441 -37.63 -43.05 -0.30
C ILE A 441 -37.69 -44.49 -0.83
N SER A 442 -37.41 -44.69 -2.13
CA SER A 442 -37.40 -46.01 -2.73
C SER A 442 -36.26 -46.93 -2.29
N LYS A 443 -35.13 -46.36 -1.84
CA LYS A 443 -33.99 -47.13 -1.30
C LYS A 443 -34.15 -47.52 0.18
N THR A 444 -35.04 -46.89 0.91
CA THR A 444 -35.36 -47.29 2.28
C THR A 444 -36.08 -48.67 2.33
N ASP A 445 -36.68 -49.10 1.19
CA ASP A 445 -37.28 -50.43 1.04
C ASP A 445 -36.32 -51.53 0.51
N LEU A 446 -35.12 -51.19 0.11
CA LEU A 446 -34.13 -52.11 -0.46
C LEU A 446 -32.84 -52.15 0.37
N GLY A 447 -32.88 -52.78 1.55
CA GLY A 447 -31.73 -53.26 2.30
C GLY A 447 -30.68 -52.18 2.70
N SER A 448 -30.46 -52.11 3.96
CA SER A 448 -29.78 -51.02 4.66
C SER A 448 -28.48 -50.58 4.02
N PHE A 449 -28.31 -49.25 3.89
CA PHE A 449 -27.03 -48.56 3.70
C PHE A 449 -25.92 -49.10 4.64
N TYR A 450 -26.28 -49.61 5.81
CA TYR A 450 -25.40 -50.28 6.75
C TYR A 450 -24.79 -51.59 6.21
N ASP A 451 -25.45 -52.32 5.31
CA ASP A 451 -24.91 -53.54 4.73
C ASP A 451 -23.89 -53.21 3.62
N ALA A 452 -24.04 -52.10 2.93
CA ALA A 452 -23.06 -51.59 1.98
C ALA A 452 -21.81 -51.06 2.69
N MET A 453 -21.96 -50.38 3.85
CA MET A 453 -20.82 -49.93 4.68
C MET A 453 -20.09 -51.08 5.36
N LYS A 454 -20.74 -52.18 5.72
CA LYS A 454 -20.12 -53.37 6.31
C LYS A 454 -19.20 -54.09 5.30
N ASN A 455 -19.50 -53.99 4.04
CA ASN A 455 -18.73 -54.61 2.95
C ASN A 455 -17.78 -53.62 2.24
N ALA A 456 -17.75 -52.35 2.60
CA ALA A 456 -16.81 -51.40 2.10
C ALA A 456 -15.46 -51.68 2.78
N ASP A 457 -14.45 -51.91 1.98
CA ASP A 457 -13.04 -52.01 2.45
C ASP A 457 -12.60 -50.65 2.97
N ASN A 458 -12.66 -50.48 4.31
CA ASN A 458 -12.21 -49.29 5.02
C ASN A 458 -10.70 -49.24 5.23
N THR A 459 -9.94 -50.04 4.49
CA THR A 459 -8.49 -49.90 4.49
C THR A 459 -8.13 -48.54 3.88
N LEU A 460 -7.58 -47.67 4.68
CA LEU A 460 -6.92 -46.45 4.21
C LEU A 460 -5.84 -46.88 3.21
N LEU A 461 -6.09 -46.66 1.92
CA LEU A 461 -5.01 -46.73 0.93
C LEU A 461 -3.96 -45.72 1.36
N SER A 462 -2.83 -46.20 1.86
CA SER A 462 -1.71 -45.35 2.16
C SER A 462 -1.30 -44.69 0.85
N MET A 463 -1.41 -43.38 0.78
CA MET A 463 -0.85 -42.59 -0.32
C MET A 463 0.68 -42.51 -0.13
N ASP A 464 1.35 -43.67 -0.16
CA ASP A 464 2.82 -43.76 -0.14
C ASP A 464 3.40 -43.50 -1.54
N ASN A 465 3.03 -42.36 -2.13
CA ASN A 465 3.76 -41.78 -3.27
C ASN A 465 4.89 -40.86 -2.82
N THR A 466 5.09 -40.71 -1.52
CA THR A 466 6.16 -39.87 -0.94
C THR A 466 7.57 -40.28 -1.35
N PRO A 467 7.96 -41.60 -1.45
CA PRO A 467 9.32 -41.94 -1.84
C PRO A 467 9.63 -41.56 -3.30
N MET A 468 8.64 -41.65 -4.19
CA MET A 468 8.87 -41.31 -5.60
C MET A 468 9.03 -39.81 -5.84
N ILE A 469 8.27 -39.00 -5.15
CA ILE A 469 8.39 -37.53 -5.20
C ILE A 469 9.72 -37.09 -4.58
N GLN A 470 10.12 -37.68 -3.46
CA GLN A 470 11.41 -37.40 -2.81
C GLN A 470 12.60 -37.82 -3.72
N ILE A 471 12.54 -38.95 -4.40
CA ILE A 471 13.57 -39.36 -5.32
C ILE A 471 13.70 -38.39 -6.49
N ILE A 472 12.58 -37.95 -7.07
CA ILE A 472 12.58 -36.97 -8.17
C ILE A 472 13.15 -35.62 -7.69
N LEU A 473 12.77 -35.16 -6.49
CA LEU A 473 13.28 -33.92 -5.92
C LEU A 473 14.77 -33.99 -5.61
N ASN A 474 15.24 -35.10 -5.09
CA ASN A 474 16.66 -35.31 -4.83
C ASN A 474 17.49 -35.36 -6.11
N ILE A 475 16.99 -36.01 -7.17
CA ILE A 475 17.64 -36.01 -8.49
C ILE A 475 17.74 -34.60 -9.05
N PHE A 476 16.69 -33.81 -8.92
CA PHE A 476 16.67 -32.39 -9.35
C PHE A 476 17.71 -31.55 -8.60
N VAL A 477 17.81 -31.72 -7.28
CA VAL A 477 18.84 -31.04 -6.46
C VAL A 477 20.25 -31.44 -6.88
N VAL A 478 20.51 -32.73 -7.15
CA VAL A 478 21.83 -33.19 -7.61
C VAL A 478 22.18 -32.62 -8.98
N ILE A 479 21.21 -32.55 -9.90
CA ILE A 479 21.43 -31.96 -11.23
C ILE A 479 21.76 -30.47 -11.11
N THR A 480 21.03 -29.72 -10.27
CA THR A 480 21.32 -28.28 -10.07
C THR A 480 22.69 -28.06 -9.44
N LEU A 481 23.10 -28.90 -8.49
CA LEU A 481 24.45 -28.84 -7.90
C LEU A 481 25.56 -29.14 -8.92
N VAL A 482 25.35 -30.11 -9.78
CA VAL A 482 26.34 -30.46 -10.85
C VAL A 482 26.43 -29.33 -11.87
N VAL A 483 25.28 -28.73 -12.27
CA VAL A 483 25.27 -27.61 -13.22
C VAL A 483 25.95 -26.38 -12.62
N THR A 484 25.70 -26.07 -11.34
CA THR A 484 26.36 -24.96 -10.65
C THR A 484 27.86 -25.20 -10.47
N ALA A 485 28.26 -26.42 -10.14
CA ALA A 485 29.67 -26.79 -10.08
C ALA A 485 30.37 -26.63 -11.44
N VAL A 486 29.78 -27.14 -12.52
CA VAL A 486 30.33 -26.99 -13.89
C VAL A 486 30.43 -25.52 -14.31
N LEU A 487 29.44 -24.68 -13.95
CA LEU A 487 29.47 -23.26 -14.24
C LEU A 487 30.53 -22.51 -13.42
N LEU A 488 30.78 -22.92 -12.17
CA LEU A 488 31.85 -22.38 -11.34
C LEU A 488 33.24 -22.76 -11.83
N PHE A 489 33.43 -24.03 -12.24
CA PHE A 489 34.74 -24.51 -12.79
C PHE A 489 35.02 -24.03 -14.21
N LYS A 490 34.02 -23.55 -14.95
CA LYS A 490 34.22 -22.98 -16.29
C LYS A 490 34.61 -21.48 -16.25
N LYS A 491 34.70 -20.91 -15.06
CA LYS A 491 35.07 -19.50 -14.82
C LYS A 491 36.45 -19.30 -14.20
N PHE A 492 37.22 -20.39 -14.14
CA PHE A 492 38.67 -20.39 -13.82
C PHE A 492 39.49 -20.83 -15.01
#